data_1958e4d383e929b18681b1cc2d658333
#
_entry.id   1958e4d383e929b18681b1cc2d658333
#
_cell.length_a   1.000
_cell.length_b   1.000
_cell.length_c   1.000
_cell.angle_alpha   90.00
_cell.angle_beta   90.00
_cell.angle_gamma   90.00
#
_symmetry.space_group_name_H-M   'P 1'
#
loop_
_entity.id
_entity.type
_entity.pdbx_description
1 polymer ?
#
loop_
_entity_poly.entity_id
_entity_poly.type
_entity_poly.pdbx_seq_one_letter_code
_entity_poly.pdbx_strand_id
1 'polypeptide(L)'
;MKSSRILILLIITIIISIKSKIPEDKNKLKEDEDLIDISTGYTHVNPSDRTYFYIALVGTNDIHGHFYPDQLEIGDYKYSQGGLDYLSKYINILRDEFPERVLFLDAGDLFKGSTESVLSDGEIMTESLNLMGCDGATFGAHEYDYSREFLEKKVSQAKFPYLASNIYDNKKKTKNAFGTNHIISKEYYFNVTNTYLYQDLIKKKLENVPDTIKIGVVGLSKEMKKSEIKGEGYDDISFLNYKNELTEEAKRLRDDGCIAVVLLAHIGITCGKENNMGLNMYTPKSAQDYCNSEDDLYQLVMSLDEGIIDGVIGGHNHQQVHHWVYDIPIISSADQGFYSSILYLPFKYATSKKIYEIYKSKIQIEGPLPICEKVFEKSKRCDYVKKSEIKNYLPLVNYKFHGVKVEKDDTLNSIHEKYDQLYDKYNEQICEITGTEELLKVSENGDFYLGNIVTDIQTRMTGANVSIFSHDILKTYWNPGKLPKYKIRDLITIKSNLCTFTMTGKEIKRMMGFLQTGEKKYYLTEGLKQTISRNERGEYYLSDLKLFDGYMETELMLEEKYTVSTIEYLIKEGGNDFKKILNWYTPTDLDCSYGDIGDLIEKYLKAQKIVDVRKYKDENNPKIQFID
;
A
#
# COMPACT_ATOMS: atom_id res chain seq x y z
N MET A 1 -50.55 29.66 -31.44
CA MET A 1 -49.86 28.60 -32.21
C MET A 1 -48.68 29.05 -33.10
N LYS A 2 -48.55 30.32 -33.50
CA LYS A 2 -47.42 30.80 -34.32
C LYS A 2 -46.14 31.10 -33.46
N SER A 3 -46.29 31.50 -32.20
CA SER A 3 -45.18 31.87 -31.30
C SER A 3 -44.31 30.67 -30.85
N SER A 4 -44.93 29.50 -30.61
CA SER A 4 -44.19 28.29 -30.15
C SER A 4 -43.32 27.66 -31.25
N ARG A 5 -43.69 27.82 -32.53
CA ARG A 5 -42.88 27.31 -33.65
C ARG A 5 -41.60 28.13 -33.89
N ILE A 6 -41.63 29.43 -33.63
CA ILE A 6 -40.48 30.31 -33.77
C ILE A 6 -39.46 30.04 -32.65
N LEU A 7 -39.92 29.77 -31.42
CA LEU A 7 -39.06 29.46 -30.31
C LEU A 7 -38.34 28.12 -30.50
N ILE A 8 -39.04 27.10 -31.02
CA ILE A 8 -38.43 25.78 -31.30
C ILE A 8 -37.40 25.88 -32.44
N LEU A 9 -37.68 26.68 -33.49
CA LEU A 9 -36.71 26.90 -34.56
C LEU A 9 -35.45 27.66 -34.06
N LEU A 10 -35.61 28.65 -33.16
CA LEU A 10 -34.48 29.35 -32.56
C LEU A 10 -33.62 28.44 -31.68
N ILE A 11 -34.25 27.57 -30.89
CA ILE A 11 -33.54 26.60 -30.04
C ILE A 11 -32.77 25.57 -30.91
N ILE A 12 -33.39 25.07 -31.97
CA ILE A 12 -32.73 24.14 -32.91
C ILE A 12 -31.57 24.83 -33.63
N THR A 13 -31.72 26.10 -34.03
CA THR A 13 -30.66 26.86 -34.69
C THR A 13 -29.49 27.17 -33.74
N ILE A 14 -29.79 27.44 -32.46
CA ILE A 14 -28.77 27.63 -31.42
C ILE A 14 -28.03 26.32 -31.13
N ILE A 15 -28.73 25.19 -31.04
CA ILE A 15 -28.11 23.86 -30.83
C ILE A 15 -27.23 23.45 -32.03
N ILE A 16 -27.67 23.74 -33.25
CA ILE A 16 -26.89 23.48 -34.47
C ILE A 16 -25.68 24.43 -34.54
N SER A 17 -25.83 25.71 -34.12
CA SER A 17 -24.73 26.69 -34.09
C SER A 17 -23.70 26.41 -32.97
N ILE A 18 -24.11 25.78 -31.87
CA ILE A 18 -23.18 25.33 -30.80
C ILE A 18 -22.43 24.08 -31.25
N LYS A 19 -23.08 23.12 -31.94
CA LYS A 19 -22.40 21.96 -32.52
C LYS A 19 -21.41 22.30 -33.65
N SER A 20 -21.58 23.44 -34.33
CA SER A 20 -20.67 23.85 -35.43
C SER A 20 -19.49 24.72 -34.98
N LYS A 21 -19.30 24.97 -33.67
CA LYS A 21 -18.22 25.80 -33.12
C LYS A 21 -17.23 25.06 -32.18
N ILE A 22 -17.34 23.76 -32.06
CA ILE A 22 -16.25 22.94 -31.49
C ILE A 22 -15.43 22.50 -32.70
N PRO A 23 -14.20 22.98 -32.89
CA PRO A 23 -13.29 22.32 -33.81
C PRO A 23 -12.96 20.98 -33.13
N GLU A 24 -13.54 19.90 -33.64
CA GLU A 24 -12.97 18.58 -33.41
C GLU A 24 -11.55 18.67 -33.98
N ASP A 25 -10.57 18.72 -33.08
CA ASP A 25 -9.17 18.68 -33.47
C ASP A 25 -8.90 17.28 -34.02
N LYS A 26 -9.03 17.15 -35.34
CA LYS A 26 -8.84 15.90 -36.07
C LYS A 26 -7.43 15.33 -35.89
N ASN A 27 -6.48 16.15 -35.46
CA ASN A 27 -5.13 15.70 -35.14
C ASN A 27 -5.11 15.02 -33.75
N LYS A 28 -5.85 15.56 -32.79
CA LYS A 28 -5.97 14.97 -31.45
C LYS A 28 -6.67 13.61 -31.49
N LEU A 29 -7.69 13.46 -32.32
CA LEU A 29 -8.37 12.16 -32.54
C LEU A 29 -7.45 11.13 -33.23
N LYS A 30 -6.57 11.56 -34.16
CA LYS A 30 -5.60 10.65 -34.78
C LYS A 30 -4.45 10.25 -33.82
N GLU A 31 -3.97 11.18 -33.00
CA GLU A 31 -2.92 10.88 -31.99
C GLU A 31 -3.42 9.87 -30.95
N ASP A 32 -4.72 9.89 -30.60
CA ASP A 32 -5.29 8.95 -29.66
C ASP A 32 -5.58 7.56 -30.27
N GLU A 33 -5.78 7.43 -31.58
CA GLU A 33 -6.03 6.14 -32.25
C GLU A 33 -4.82 5.19 -32.16
N ASP A 34 -3.60 5.72 -32.20
CA ASP A 34 -2.34 4.95 -32.22
C ASP A 34 -1.82 4.58 -30.81
N LEU A 35 -2.49 5.01 -29.73
CA LEU A 35 -2.04 4.70 -28.36
C LEU A 35 -2.21 3.22 -28.04
N ILE A 36 -1.18 2.65 -27.37
CA ILE A 36 -1.26 1.28 -26.86
C ILE A 36 -2.36 1.15 -25.81
N ASP A 37 -3.08 0.04 -25.84
CA ASP A 37 -4.05 -0.30 -24.79
C ASP A 37 -3.45 -1.35 -23.86
N ILE A 38 -3.34 -1.05 -22.58
CA ILE A 38 -2.75 -1.94 -21.58
C ILE A 38 -3.66 -3.10 -21.23
N SER A 39 -4.97 -2.98 -21.45
CA SER A 39 -5.93 -4.08 -21.26
C SER A 39 -5.75 -5.20 -22.29
N THR A 40 -5.07 -4.92 -23.42
CA THR A 40 -4.78 -5.96 -24.42
C THR A 40 -3.82 -7.01 -23.85
N GLY A 41 -4.27 -8.24 -23.79
CA GLY A 41 -3.53 -9.36 -23.20
C GLY A 41 -4.21 -9.94 -21.96
N TYR A 42 -5.14 -9.19 -21.34
CA TYR A 42 -6.09 -9.71 -20.38
C TYR A 42 -7.37 -10.20 -21.06
N THR A 43 -8.12 -11.03 -20.37
CA THR A 43 -9.41 -11.49 -20.88
C THR A 43 -10.43 -10.35 -20.70
N HIS A 44 -10.77 -9.70 -21.80
CA HIS A 44 -11.78 -8.63 -21.77
C HIS A 44 -13.18 -9.20 -21.56
N VAL A 45 -13.88 -8.69 -20.56
CA VAL A 45 -15.28 -9.02 -20.26
C VAL A 45 -16.18 -8.11 -21.11
N ASN A 46 -17.07 -8.71 -21.91
CA ASN A 46 -18.02 -7.94 -22.67
C ASN A 46 -19.16 -7.42 -21.77
N PRO A 47 -19.27 -6.10 -21.52
CA PRO A 47 -20.33 -5.53 -20.67
C PRO A 47 -21.74 -5.72 -21.24
N SER A 48 -21.83 -5.97 -22.55
CA SER A 48 -23.08 -6.20 -23.29
C SER A 48 -23.36 -7.69 -23.52
N ASP A 49 -22.74 -8.60 -22.76
CA ASP A 49 -22.99 -10.04 -22.86
C ASP A 49 -24.48 -10.34 -22.65
N ARG A 50 -25.04 -11.21 -23.52
CA ARG A 50 -26.45 -11.60 -23.45
C ARG A 50 -26.68 -12.86 -22.63
N THR A 51 -25.62 -13.53 -22.21
CA THR A 51 -25.67 -14.77 -21.44
C THR A 51 -25.36 -14.53 -19.98
N TYR A 52 -24.42 -13.62 -19.71
CA TYR A 52 -23.94 -13.33 -18.37
C TYR A 52 -24.13 -11.86 -18.04
N PHE A 53 -24.47 -11.61 -16.79
CA PHE A 53 -24.41 -10.29 -16.15
C PHE A 53 -23.14 -10.23 -15.31
N TYR A 54 -22.23 -9.32 -15.66
CA TYR A 54 -20.98 -9.18 -14.95
C TYR A 54 -21.03 -8.03 -13.96
N ILE A 55 -20.51 -8.25 -12.76
CA ILE A 55 -20.22 -7.24 -11.75
C ILE A 55 -18.70 -7.18 -11.61
N ALA A 56 -18.12 -5.97 -11.72
CA ALA A 56 -16.71 -5.71 -11.59
C ALA A 56 -16.37 -5.26 -10.16
N LEU A 57 -15.44 -5.94 -9.51
CA LEU A 57 -14.91 -5.58 -8.20
C LEU A 57 -13.49 -5.07 -8.39
N VAL A 58 -13.29 -3.76 -8.22
CA VAL A 58 -11.97 -3.13 -8.27
C VAL A 58 -11.36 -3.21 -6.89
N GLY A 59 -10.21 -3.87 -6.77
CA GLY A 59 -9.49 -4.06 -5.51
C GLY A 59 -8.24 -3.21 -5.43
N THR A 60 -8.07 -2.55 -4.30
CA THR A 60 -6.82 -1.94 -3.84
C THR A 60 -6.50 -2.41 -2.42
N ASN A 61 -5.25 -2.25 -2.02
CA ASN A 61 -4.75 -2.58 -0.69
C ASN A 61 -3.44 -1.84 -0.43
N ASP A 62 -3.09 -1.68 0.83
CA ASP A 62 -1.77 -1.19 1.23
C ASP A 62 -1.37 0.13 0.53
N ILE A 63 -2.33 1.07 0.38
CA ILE A 63 -2.06 2.36 -0.29
C ILE A 63 -1.07 3.19 0.52
N HIS A 64 -1.01 2.99 1.84
CA HIS A 64 -0.02 3.60 2.72
C HIS A 64 0.07 5.13 2.59
N GLY A 65 -1.06 5.77 2.36
CA GLY A 65 -1.16 7.23 2.31
C GLY A 65 -0.72 7.87 1.00
N HIS A 66 -0.28 7.11 0.00
CA HIS A 66 0.22 7.65 -1.27
C HIS A 66 -0.91 8.18 -2.14
N PHE A 67 -1.09 9.50 -2.09
CA PHE A 67 -2.01 10.23 -2.96
C PHE A 67 -1.33 10.64 -4.27
N TYR A 68 -0.14 11.28 -4.17
CA TYR A 68 0.64 11.70 -5.32
C TYR A 68 1.41 10.53 -5.93
N PRO A 69 1.64 10.56 -7.26
CA PRO A 69 2.49 9.57 -7.90
C PRO A 69 3.95 9.75 -7.47
N ASP A 70 4.64 8.65 -7.22
CA ASP A 70 6.08 8.64 -7.00
C ASP A 70 6.81 9.06 -8.26
N GLN A 71 7.72 10.03 -8.12
CA GLN A 71 8.55 10.51 -9.22
C GLN A 71 9.84 9.70 -9.30
N LEU A 72 10.06 9.05 -10.42
CA LEU A 72 11.23 8.22 -10.69
C LEU A 72 12.13 8.90 -11.74
N GLU A 73 13.44 8.96 -11.45
CA GLU A 73 14.45 9.49 -12.36
C GLU A 73 15.50 8.39 -12.63
N ILE A 74 15.68 8.01 -13.90
CA ILE A 74 16.68 7.03 -14.30
C ILE A 74 17.51 7.61 -15.45
N GLY A 75 18.72 8.11 -15.14
CA GLY A 75 19.53 8.86 -16.09
C GLY A 75 18.81 10.16 -16.48
N ASP A 76 18.55 10.34 -17.78
CA ASP A 76 17.86 11.52 -18.30
C ASP A 76 16.33 11.35 -18.38
N TYR A 77 15.82 10.21 -17.93
CA TYR A 77 14.40 9.88 -18.04
C TYR A 77 13.69 10.11 -16.71
N LYS A 78 12.57 10.82 -16.81
CA LYS A 78 11.65 11.05 -15.68
C LYS A 78 10.32 10.40 -16.01
N TYR A 79 9.78 9.69 -15.04
CA TYR A 79 8.46 9.08 -15.13
C TYR A 79 7.87 8.92 -13.74
N SER A 80 6.60 8.58 -13.66
CA SER A 80 5.89 8.44 -12.39
C SER A 80 5.23 7.09 -12.27
N GLN A 81 5.02 6.64 -11.03
CA GLN A 81 4.31 5.41 -10.69
C GLN A 81 3.29 5.69 -9.59
N GLY A 82 2.10 5.09 -9.69
CA GLY A 82 1.00 5.34 -8.76
C GLY A 82 0.27 6.65 -9.04
N GLY A 83 -0.37 7.17 -7.99
CA GLY A 83 -1.19 8.38 -8.01
C GLY A 83 -2.67 8.09 -8.10
N LEU A 84 -3.44 8.56 -7.10
CA LEU A 84 -4.88 8.29 -7.01
C LEU A 84 -5.68 8.93 -8.15
N ASP A 85 -5.16 9.99 -8.80
CA ASP A 85 -5.78 10.57 -10.00
C ASP A 85 -5.93 9.54 -11.12
N TYR A 86 -4.87 8.76 -11.37
CA TYR A 86 -4.87 7.75 -12.42
C TYR A 86 -5.70 6.53 -12.02
N LEU A 87 -5.67 6.14 -10.75
CA LEU A 87 -6.55 5.09 -10.22
C LEU A 87 -8.03 5.48 -10.34
N SER A 88 -8.38 6.74 -10.00
CA SER A 88 -9.72 7.28 -10.16
C SER A 88 -10.19 7.20 -11.62
N LYS A 89 -9.30 7.52 -12.56
CA LYS A 89 -9.56 7.40 -13.99
C LYS A 89 -9.94 5.98 -14.40
N TYR A 90 -9.19 4.98 -13.94
CA TYR A 90 -9.50 3.56 -14.21
C TYR A 90 -10.91 3.18 -13.70
N ILE A 91 -11.20 3.56 -12.45
CA ILE A 91 -12.51 3.28 -11.84
C ILE A 91 -13.64 3.93 -12.63
N ASN A 92 -13.45 5.18 -13.08
CA ASN A 92 -14.45 5.89 -13.85
C ASN A 92 -14.63 5.29 -15.26
N ILE A 93 -13.55 4.87 -15.93
CA ILE A 93 -13.63 4.13 -17.19
C ILE A 93 -14.48 2.85 -17.02
N LEU A 94 -14.24 2.09 -15.95
CA LEU A 94 -15.03 0.90 -15.66
C LEU A 94 -16.49 1.22 -15.33
N ARG A 95 -16.77 2.30 -14.62
CA ARG A 95 -18.15 2.74 -14.32
C ARG A 95 -18.91 3.16 -15.56
N ASP A 96 -18.23 3.78 -16.52
CA ASP A 96 -18.82 4.11 -17.82
C ASP A 96 -19.09 2.86 -18.65
N GLU A 97 -18.21 1.87 -18.60
CA GLU A 97 -18.34 0.61 -19.33
C GLU A 97 -19.37 -0.34 -18.68
N PHE A 98 -19.39 -0.41 -17.34
CA PHE A 98 -20.28 -1.25 -16.53
C PHE A 98 -21.19 -0.37 -15.64
N PRO A 99 -22.12 0.41 -16.18
CA PRO A 99 -22.95 1.31 -15.39
C PRO A 99 -23.66 0.60 -14.25
N GLU A 100 -23.53 1.15 -13.02
CA GLU A 100 -24.13 0.62 -11.78
C GLU A 100 -23.69 -0.82 -11.43
N ARG A 101 -22.57 -1.32 -12.00
CA ARG A 101 -22.07 -2.69 -11.81
C ARG A 101 -20.60 -2.75 -11.36
N VAL A 102 -20.07 -1.65 -10.81
CA VAL A 102 -18.69 -1.58 -10.31
C VAL A 102 -18.74 -1.34 -8.82
N LEU A 103 -18.00 -2.14 -8.06
CA LEU A 103 -17.64 -1.85 -6.65
C LEU A 103 -16.16 -1.56 -6.56
N PHE A 104 -15.81 -0.48 -5.89
CA PHE A 104 -14.44 -0.16 -5.52
C PHE A 104 -14.23 -0.47 -4.05
N LEU A 105 -13.32 -1.42 -3.75
CA LEU A 105 -13.06 -1.96 -2.41
C LEU A 105 -11.58 -1.86 -2.06
N ASP A 106 -11.27 -1.47 -0.82
CA ASP A 106 -9.90 -1.34 -0.32
C ASP A 106 -9.65 -2.31 0.85
N ALA A 107 -8.57 -3.09 0.75
CA ALA A 107 -8.26 -4.13 1.74
C ALA A 107 -7.34 -3.64 2.88
N GLY A 108 -7.32 -2.34 3.21
CA GLY A 108 -6.68 -1.80 4.41
C GLY A 108 -5.23 -1.37 4.25
N ASP A 109 -4.62 -0.92 5.35
CA ASP A 109 -3.36 -0.19 5.41
C ASP A 109 -3.40 1.09 4.58
N LEU A 110 -4.40 1.93 4.87
CA LEU A 110 -4.73 3.09 4.05
C LEU A 110 -3.90 4.33 4.40
N PHE A 111 -3.60 4.58 5.69
CA PHE A 111 -3.18 5.92 6.15
C PHE A 111 -1.68 6.09 6.31
N LYS A 112 -0.96 5.10 6.82
CA LYS A 112 0.44 5.25 7.24
C LYS A 112 1.42 4.92 6.13
N GLY A 113 2.34 5.84 5.84
CA GLY A 113 3.47 5.59 4.92
C GLY A 113 3.96 6.83 4.21
N SER A 114 3.09 7.67 3.69
CA SER A 114 3.48 8.84 2.93
C SER A 114 3.48 10.13 3.74
N THR A 115 4.23 11.11 3.25
CA THR A 115 4.31 12.45 3.84
C THR A 115 2.98 13.18 3.77
N GLU A 116 2.29 13.12 2.63
CA GLU A 116 1.00 13.80 2.44
C GLU A 116 -0.07 13.30 3.40
N SER A 117 -0.10 12.01 3.67
CA SER A 117 -1.01 11.44 4.66
C SER A 117 -0.67 11.88 6.08
N VAL A 118 0.62 11.86 6.44
CA VAL A 118 1.08 12.34 7.77
C VAL A 118 0.76 13.82 7.97
N LEU A 119 0.99 14.66 6.94
CA LEU A 119 0.75 16.10 7.02
C LEU A 119 -0.73 16.48 7.10
N SER A 120 -1.58 15.68 6.48
CA SER A 120 -3.04 15.88 6.49
C SER A 120 -3.73 15.12 7.62
N ASP A 121 -2.96 14.47 8.50
CA ASP A 121 -3.51 13.60 9.54
C ASP A 121 -4.45 12.53 8.96
N GLY A 122 -4.05 11.95 7.82
CA GLY A 122 -4.80 10.95 7.06
C GLY A 122 -6.06 11.48 6.34
N GLU A 123 -6.35 12.77 6.41
CA GLU A 123 -7.57 13.33 5.81
C GLU A 123 -7.56 13.24 4.29
N ILE A 124 -6.41 13.46 3.67
CA ILE A 124 -6.26 13.36 2.22
C ILE A 124 -6.74 12.00 1.69
N MET A 125 -6.46 10.91 2.39
CA MET A 125 -6.85 9.57 1.97
C MET A 125 -8.36 9.34 2.13
N THR A 126 -8.92 9.69 3.28
CA THR A 126 -10.36 9.55 3.53
C THR A 126 -11.18 10.39 2.54
N GLU A 127 -10.78 11.64 2.29
CA GLU A 127 -11.46 12.53 1.35
C GLU A 127 -11.34 12.03 -0.09
N SER A 128 -10.16 11.54 -0.49
CA SER A 128 -9.95 10.97 -1.83
C SER A 128 -10.81 9.75 -2.08
N LEU A 129 -10.83 8.78 -1.17
CA LEU A 129 -11.67 7.59 -1.31
C LEU A 129 -13.17 7.94 -1.30
N ASN A 130 -13.58 8.95 -0.52
CA ASN A 130 -14.95 9.47 -0.55
C ASN A 130 -15.33 10.04 -1.92
N LEU A 131 -14.43 10.79 -2.57
CA LEU A 131 -14.67 11.37 -3.89
C LEU A 131 -14.61 10.31 -5.00
N MET A 132 -13.67 9.37 -4.91
CA MET A 132 -13.56 8.23 -5.82
C MET A 132 -14.75 7.27 -5.70
N GLY A 133 -15.62 7.45 -4.69
CA GLY A 133 -16.77 6.61 -4.46
C GLY A 133 -16.38 5.18 -4.06
N CYS A 134 -15.50 5.07 -3.06
CA CYS A 134 -15.21 3.79 -2.41
C CYS A 134 -16.49 3.18 -1.85
N ASP A 135 -16.70 1.88 -2.06
CA ASP A 135 -17.90 1.16 -1.64
C ASP A 135 -17.68 0.43 -0.30
N GLY A 136 -16.43 0.18 0.09
CA GLY A 136 -16.07 -0.41 1.36
C GLY A 136 -14.57 -0.58 1.53
N ALA A 137 -14.09 -0.51 2.76
CA ALA A 137 -12.71 -0.78 3.14
C ALA A 137 -12.66 -1.75 4.33
N THR A 138 -11.50 -2.36 4.59
CA THR A 138 -11.25 -3.06 5.85
C THR A 138 -10.10 -2.40 6.62
N PHE A 139 -9.81 -2.88 7.85
CA PHE A 139 -8.69 -2.37 8.62
C PHE A 139 -7.46 -3.25 8.39
N GLY A 140 -6.34 -2.62 8.11
CA GLY A 140 -5.05 -3.28 8.06
C GLY A 140 -4.31 -3.25 9.40
N ALA A 141 -3.03 -3.62 9.37
CA ALA A 141 -2.18 -3.64 10.55
C ALA A 141 -1.80 -2.23 11.01
N HIS A 142 -1.56 -1.33 10.05
CA HIS A 142 -1.08 0.02 10.31
C HIS A 142 -2.16 1.02 10.73
N GLU A 143 -3.45 0.68 10.60
CA GLU A 143 -4.52 1.44 11.23
C GLU A 143 -4.39 1.45 12.76
N TYR A 144 -3.86 0.38 13.35
CA TYR A 144 -3.62 0.26 14.80
C TYR A 144 -2.30 0.89 15.28
N ASP A 145 -1.55 1.53 14.39
CA ASP A 145 -0.40 2.37 14.76
C ASP A 145 -0.82 3.76 15.27
N TYR A 146 -2.04 4.17 14.95
CA TYR A 146 -2.67 5.41 15.42
C TYR A 146 -3.49 5.16 16.69
N SER A 147 -3.85 6.24 17.40
CA SER A 147 -4.77 6.11 18.53
C SER A 147 -6.16 5.65 18.07
N ARG A 148 -6.88 5.00 18.95
CA ARG A 148 -8.27 4.60 18.71
C ARG A 148 -9.15 5.81 18.34
N GLU A 149 -8.95 6.95 19.00
CA GLU A 149 -9.69 8.19 18.71
C GLU A 149 -9.46 8.66 17.27
N PHE A 150 -8.20 8.60 16.80
CA PHE A 150 -7.87 8.88 15.40
C PHE A 150 -8.66 7.96 14.46
N LEU A 151 -8.62 6.64 14.71
CA LEU A 151 -9.30 5.68 13.86
C LEU A 151 -10.82 5.86 13.87
N GLU A 152 -11.43 6.05 15.03
CA GLU A 152 -12.87 6.35 15.16
C GLU A 152 -13.24 7.64 14.39
N LYS A 153 -12.39 8.67 14.43
CA LYS A 153 -12.57 9.90 13.64
C LYS A 153 -12.55 9.59 12.13
N LYS A 154 -11.58 8.83 11.63
CA LYS A 154 -11.48 8.48 10.19
C LYS A 154 -12.67 7.64 9.73
N VAL A 155 -13.05 6.64 10.52
CA VAL A 155 -14.27 5.85 10.27
C VAL A 155 -15.51 6.74 10.18
N SER A 156 -15.64 7.73 11.05
CA SER A 156 -16.79 8.65 11.02
C SER A 156 -16.79 9.62 9.82
N GLN A 157 -15.62 9.97 9.29
CA GLN A 157 -15.45 10.85 8.12
C GLN A 157 -15.66 10.13 6.79
N ALA A 158 -15.50 8.80 6.77
CA ALA A 158 -15.71 7.98 5.59
C ALA A 158 -17.19 7.95 5.19
N LYS A 159 -17.47 8.09 3.87
CA LYS A 159 -18.81 7.92 3.29
C LYS A 159 -19.09 6.46 2.91
N PHE A 160 -18.12 5.60 3.09
CA PHE A 160 -18.17 4.16 2.89
C PHE A 160 -18.02 3.42 4.23
N PRO A 161 -18.51 2.19 4.34
CA PRO A 161 -18.33 1.40 5.56
C PRO A 161 -16.91 0.83 5.65
N TYR A 162 -16.40 0.74 6.87
CA TYR A 162 -15.31 -0.15 7.22
C TYR A 162 -15.87 -1.51 7.61
N LEU A 163 -15.45 -2.58 6.92
CA LEU A 163 -15.96 -3.94 7.07
C LEU A 163 -14.96 -4.78 7.87
N ALA A 164 -15.35 -5.27 9.05
CA ALA A 164 -14.54 -6.20 9.81
C ALA A 164 -15.40 -7.01 10.80
N SER A 165 -15.58 -8.30 10.52
CA SER A 165 -16.38 -9.19 11.35
C SER A 165 -15.62 -9.73 12.56
N ASN A 166 -14.29 -9.71 12.52
CA ASN A 166 -13.42 -10.32 13.53
C ASN A 166 -12.92 -9.37 14.61
N ILE A 167 -13.40 -8.12 14.67
CA ILE A 167 -13.04 -7.17 15.72
C ILE A 167 -14.15 -7.14 16.77
N TYR A 168 -13.78 -7.26 18.05
CA TYR A 168 -14.72 -7.21 19.16
C TYR A 168 -14.26 -6.26 20.26
N ASP A 169 -15.13 -5.33 20.62
CA ASP A 169 -14.94 -4.43 21.75
C ASP A 169 -15.53 -5.08 23.02
N ASN A 170 -14.66 -5.55 23.90
CA ASN A 170 -15.01 -6.26 25.13
C ASN A 170 -15.75 -5.36 26.13
N LYS A 171 -15.49 -4.05 26.12
CA LYS A 171 -16.14 -3.06 27.00
C LYS A 171 -17.53 -2.69 26.48
N LYS A 172 -17.65 -2.37 25.19
CA LYS A 172 -18.92 -2.05 24.53
C LYS A 172 -19.77 -3.30 24.24
N LYS A 173 -19.17 -4.50 24.30
CA LYS A 173 -19.77 -5.81 23.95
C LYS A 173 -20.37 -5.81 22.55
N THR A 174 -19.61 -5.35 21.57
CA THR A 174 -20.05 -5.24 20.18
C THR A 174 -18.91 -5.51 19.19
N LYS A 175 -19.27 -6.00 18.01
CA LYS A 175 -18.35 -6.09 16.85
C LYS A 175 -18.17 -4.74 16.14
N ASN A 176 -19.04 -3.76 16.36
CA ASN A 176 -18.94 -2.39 15.80
C ASN A 176 -18.04 -1.51 16.68
N ALA A 177 -16.78 -1.88 16.80
CA ALA A 177 -15.85 -1.32 17.78
C ALA A 177 -15.52 0.16 17.56
N PHE A 178 -15.51 0.64 16.29
CA PHE A 178 -15.03 1.96 15.89
C PHE A 178 -16.12 2.92 15.39
N GLY A 179 -17.36 2.70 15.78
CA GLY A 179 -18.48 3.58 15.43
C GLY A 179 -19.43 3.00 14.38
N THR A 180 -20.38 3.82 13.92
CA THR A 180 -21.51 3.36 13.09
C THR A 180 -21.12 2.92 11.68
N ASN A 181 -20.03 3.47 11.13
CA ASN A 181 -19.50 3.08 9.82
C ASN A 181 -18.57 1.87 9.89
N HIS A 182 -18.23 1.37 11.07
CA HIS A 182 -17.64 0.06 11.23
C HIS A 182 -18.76 -0.97 11.33
N ILE A 183 -18.89 -1.81 10.32
CA ILE A 183 -19.91 -2.86 10.23
C ILE A 183 -19.25 -4.22 9.91
N ILE A 184 -19.99 -5.29 10.12
CA ILE A 184 -19.49 -6.67 9.98
C ILE A 184 -19.34 -7.03 8.50
N SER A 185 -20.39 -6.76 7.73
CA SER A 185 -20.48 -7.04 6.30
C SER A 185 -21.50 -6.10 5.66
N LYS A 186 -21.51 -6.08 4.32
CA LYS A 186 -22.46 -5.26 3.57
C LYS A 186 -23.04 -6.02 2.38
N GLU A 187 -24.34 -5.80 2.15
CA GLU A 187 -25.04 -6.25 0.96
C GLU A 187 -25.07 -5.16 -0.10
N TYR A 188 -24.79 -5.53 -1.34
CA TYR A 188 -24.82 -4.65 -2.50
C TYR A 188 -25.87 -5.16 -3.48
N TYR A 189 -26.67 -4.24 -4.05
CA TYR A 189 -27.80 -4.54 -4.90
C TYR A 189 -27.54 -4.00 -6.31
N PHE A 190 -27.69 -4.85 -7.31
CA PHE A 190 -27.43 -4.54 -8.70
C PHE A 190 -28.70 -4.71 -9.53
N ASN A 191 -29.21 -3.61 -10.07
CA ASN A 191 -30.35 -3.63 -10.97
C ASN A 191 -29.96 -4.23 -12.33
N VAL A 192 -30.68 -5.25 -12.78
CA VAL A 192 -30.41 -5.94 -14.03
C VAL A 192 -31.34 -5.52 -15.17
N THR A 193 -32.38 -4.72 -14.90
CA THR A 193 -33.47 -4.42 -15.86
C THR A 193 -33.00 -3.75 -17.14
N ASN A 194 -31.93 -2.94 -17.08
CA ASN A 194 -31.36 -2.23 -18.22
C ASN A 194 -30.36 -3.08 -19.03
N THR A 195 -30.15 -4.35 -18.71
CA THR A 195 -29.21 -5.22 -19.41
C THR A 195 -29.86 -5.99 -20.56
N TYR A 196 -29.05 -6.31 -21.57
CA TYR A 196 -29.52 -7.15 -22.69
C TYR A 196 -29.96 -8.52 -22.20
N LEU A 197 -29.28 -9.10 -21.19
CA LEU A 197 -29.68 -10.37 -20.59
C LEU A 197 -31.12 -10.31 -20.08
N TYR A 198 -31.45 -9.33 -19.24
CA TYR A 198 -32.81 -9.18 -18.69
C TYR A 198 -33.84 -8.95 -19.78
N GLN A 199 -33.56 -8.06 -20.72
CA GLN A 199 -34.47 -7.76 -21.85
C GLN A 199 -34.76 -8.98 -22.72
N ASP A 200 -33.76 -9.84 -22.96
CA ASP A 200 -33.92 -11.08 -23.71
C ASP A 200 -34.74 -12.12 -22.93
N LEU A 201 -34.62 -12.18 -21.58
CA LEU A 201 -35.45 -13.04 -20.74
C LEU A 201 -36.94 -12.60 -20.76
N ILE A 202 -37.19 -11.30 -20.66
CA ILE A 202 -38.55 -10.75 -20.74
C ILE A 202 -39.19 -10.98 -22.13
N LYS A 203 -38.45 -10.79 -23.23
CA LYS A 203 -38.90 -11.11 -24.59
C LYS A 203 -39.31 -12.59 -24.75
N LYS A 204 -38.68 -13.48 -24.03
CA LYS A 204 -39.03 -14.92 -23.97
C LYS A 204 -40.25 -15.20 -23.11
N LYS A 205 -40.93 -14.16 -22.59
CA LYS A 205 -42.12 -14.25 -21.73
C LYS A 205 -41.91 -15.08 -20.47
N LEU A 206 -40.68 -15.04 -19.91
CA LEU A 206 -40.42 -15.66 -18.62
C LEU A 206 -41.05 -14.80 -17.51
N GLU A 207 -41.82 -15.44 -16.65
CA GLU A 207 -42.50 -14.79 -15.53
C GLU A 207 -41.59 -14.81 -14.27
N ASN A 208 -41.71 -13.76 -13.45
CA ASN A 208 -41.03 -13.61 -12.16
C ASN A 208 -39.51 -13.66 -12.28
N VAL A 209 -38.92 -13.07 -13.32
CA VAL A 209 -37.49 -12.85 -13.43
C VAL A 209 -37.08 -11.80 -12.39
N PRO A 210 -36.17 -12.08 -11.44
CA PRO A 210 -35.70 -11.05 -10.52
C PRO A 210 -35.08 -9.87 -11.26
N ASP A 211 -35.38 -8.67 -10.83
CA ASP A 211 -34.83 -7.41 -11.37
C ASP A 211 -33.53 -6.98 -10.69
N THR A 212 -33.14 -7.70 -9.66
CA THR A 212 -31.97 -7.36 -8.81
C THR A 212 -31.14 -8.61 -8.51
N ILE A 213 -29.83 -8.43 -8.56
CA ILE A 213 -28.81 -9.37 -8.04
C ILE A 213 -28.26 -8.79 -6.73
N LYS A 214 -28.12 -9.62 -5.71
CA LYS A 214 -27.54 -9.25 -4.43
C LYS A 214 -26.22 -10.01 -4.21
N ILE A 215 -25.15 -9.28 -3.87
CA ILE A 215 -23.89 -9.85 -3.41
C ILE A 215 -23.55 -9.34 -2.01
N GLY A 216 -22.90 -10.17 -1.20
CA GLY A 216 -22.41 -9.82 0.11
C GLY A 216 -20.90 -9.63 0.09
N VAL A 217 -20.41 -8.67 0.88
CA VAL A 217 -18.98 -8.50 1.17
C VAL A 217 -18.78 -8.62 2.66
N VAL A 218 -17.94 -9.57 3.07
CA VAL A 218 -17.52 -9.77 4.47
C VAL A 218 -16.11 -9.19 4.62
N GLY A 219 -15.91 -8.36 5.64
CA GLY A 219 -14.60 -7.82 5.97
C GLY A 219 -13.88 -8.64 7.03
N LEU A 220 -12.55 -8.77 6.91
CA LEU A 220 -11.65 -9.26 7.95
C LEU A 220 -10.45 -8.33 8.11
N SER A 221 -10.27 -7.81 9.31
CA SER A 221 -9.05 -7.09 9.68
C SER A 221 -7.92 -8.06 10.00
N LYS A 222 -6.66 -7.63 9.85
CA LYS A 222 -5.50 -8.35 10.38
C LYS A 222 -5.68 -8.61 11.87
N GLU A 223 -5.49 -9.86 12.29
CA GLU A 223 -5.39 -10.19 13.71
C GLU A 223 -4.07 -9.65 14.28
N MET A 224 -4.18 -8.83 15.32
CA MET A 224 -3.05 -8.19 15.97
C MET A 224 -2.86 -8.72 17.37
N LYS A 225 -1.62 -9.06 17.73
CA LYS A 225 -1.27 -9.29 19.13
C LYS A 225 -1.19 -7.94 19.85
N LYS A 226 -1.52 -7.90 21.13
CA LYS A 226 -1.41 -6.67 21.93
C LYS A 226 -0.04 -5.98 21.85
N SER A 227 1.02 -6.77 21.70
CA SER A 227 2.40 -6.27 21.56
C SER A 227 2.70 -5.65 20.18
N GLU A 228 1.86 -5.87 19.19
CA GLU A 228 2.01 -5.36 17.83
C GLU A 228 1.23 -4.05 17.62
N ILE A 229 0.20 -3.81 18.43
CA ILE A 229 -0.59 -2.57 18.44
C ILE A 229 0.25 -1.46 19.06
N LYS A 230 0.52 -0.40 18.28
CA LYS A 230 1.35 0.73 18.71
C LYS A 230 0.51 1.93 19.17
N GLY A 231 -0.74 2.02 18.68
CA GLY A 231 -1.66 3.08 19.07
C GLY A 231 -2.25 2.87 20.44
N GLU A 232 -2.72 3.94 21.05
CA GLU A 232 -3.37 3.94 22.35
C GLU A 232 -4.88 3.65 22.26
N GLY A 233 -5.45 3.14 23.34
CA GLY A 233 -6.91 2.98 23.50
C GLY A 233 -7.49 1.66 22.97
N TYR A 234 -6.66 0.66 22.70
CA TYR A 234 -7.10 -0.65 22.20
C TYR A 234 -7.11 -1.77 23.24
N ASP A 235 -6.96 -1.46 24.54
CA ASP A 235 -6.89 -2.49 25.60
C ASP A 235 -8.12 -3.39 25.65
N ASP A 236 -9.28 -2.85 25.28
CA ASP A 236 -10.56 -3.55 25.25
C ASP A 236 -10.86 -4.24 23.90
N ILE A 237 -9.97 -4.14 22.92
CA ILE A 237 -10.17 -4.76 21.61
C ILE A 237 -9.59 -6.19 21.61
N SER A 238 -10.33 -7.11 21.04
CA SER A 238 -9.88 -8.45 20.73
C SER A 238 -10.23 -8.83 19.30
N PHE A 239 -9.42 -9.72 18.72
CA PHE A 239 -9.65 -10.26 17.39
C PHE A 239 -10.20 -11.69 17.51
N LEU A 240 -11.27 -11.94 16.76
CA LEU A 240 -11.95 -13.22 16.73
C LEU A 240 -11.39 -14.10 15.60
N ASN A 241 -11.65 -15.39 15.68
CA ASN A 241 -11.12 -16.35 14.72
C ASN A 241 -11.68 -16.13 13.30
N TYR A 242 -10.80 -15.94 12.33
CA TYR A 242 -11.13 -15.65 10.93
C TYR A 242 -12.15 -16.61 10.32
N LYS A 243 -11.90 -17.93 10.46
CA LYS A 243 -12.76 -18.96 9.86
C LYS A 243 -14.17 -18.91 10.41
N ASN A 244 -14.29 -18.81 11.73
CA ASN A 244 -15.59 -18.84 12.39
C ASN A 244 -16.43 -17.63 12.00
N GLU A 245 -15.81 -16.43 12.08
CA GLU A 245 -16.47 -15.18 11.76
C GLU A 245 -16.88 -15.10 10.29
N LEU A 246 -15.97 -15.48 9.38
CA LEU A 246 -16.27 -15.53 7.96
C LEU A 246 -17.38 -16.53 7.63
N THR A 247 -17.32 -17.72 8.20
CA THR A 247 -18.30 -18.77 7.92
C THR A 247 -19.70 -18.41 8.42
N GLU A 248 -19.79 -17.86 9.63
CA GLU A 248 -21.06 -17.42 10.22
C GLU A 248 -21.69 -16.32 9.36
N GLU A 249 -20.90 -15.29 9.04
CA GLU A 249 -21.39 -14.13 8.33
C GLU A 249 -21.71 -14.43 6.85
N ALA A 250 -20.88 -15.24 6.19
CA ALA A 250 -21.17 -15.68 4.83
C ALA A 250 -22.47 -16.50 4.73
N LYS A 251 -22.73 -17.38 5.70
CA LYS A 251 -24.01 -18.11 5.78
C LYS A 251 -25.19 -17.17 5.98
N ARG A 252 -25.07 -16.19 6.90
CA ARG A 252 -26.10 -15.18 7.11
C ARG A 252 -26.43 -14.42 5.80
N LEU A 253 -25.40 -13.96 5.09
CA LEU A 253 -25.59 -13.28 3.80
C LEU A 253 -26.24 -14.17 2.74
N ARG A 254 -25.90 -15.46 2.70
CA ARG A 254 -26.56 -16.44 1.81
C ARG A 254 -28.03 -16.61 2.16
N ASP A 255 -28.34 -16.73 3.45
CA ASP A 255 -29.72 -16.87 3.95
C ASP A 255 -30.54 -15.59 3.64
N ASP A 256 -29.91 -14.42 3.67
CA ASP A 256 -30.50 -13.14 3.28
C ASP A 256 -30.61 -12.96 1.74
N GLY A 257 -30.21 -13.98 0.98
CA GLY A 257 -30.39 -14.07 -0.48
C GLY A 257 -29.24 -13.50 -1.31
N CYS A 258 -28.04 -13.34 -0.74
CA CYS A 258 -26.85 -13.00 -1.53
C CYS A 258 -26.45 -14.18 -2.42
N ILE A 259 -26.37 -13.93 -3.73
CA ILE A 259 -26.02 -14.96 -4.73
C ILE A 259 -24.52 -15.22 -4.74
N ALA A 260 -23.72 -14.22 -4.41
CA ALA A 260 -22.27 -14.35 -4.21
C ALA A 260 -21.86 -13.71 -2.89
N VAL A 261 -20.78 -14.21 -2.30
CA VAL A 261 -20.14 -13.65 -1.12
C VAL A 261 -18.65 -13.47 -1.41
N VAL A 262 -18.14 -12.26 -1.19
CA VAL A 262 -16.74 -11.90 -1.40
C VAL A 262 -16.10 -11.55 -0.06
N LEU A 263 -14.88 -12.02 0.14
CA LEU A 263 -14.06 -11.67 1.29
C LEU A 263 -13.18 -10.47 0.94
N LEU A 264 -13.26 -9.43 1.76
CA LEU A 264 -12.36 -8.27 1.76
C LEU A 264 -11.47 -8.37 3.00
N ALA A 265 -10.19 -8.71 2.84
CA ALA A 265 -9.36 -9.07 3.99
C ALA A 265 -7.97 -8.46 3.94
N HIS A 266 -7.54 -7.86 5.06
CA HIS A 266 -6.14 -7.50 5.24
C HIS A 266 -5.33 -8.69 5.78
N ILE A 267 -5.25 -9.74 4.96
CA ILE A 267 -4.54 -10.99 5.28
C ILE A 267 -3.67 -11.36 4.10
N GLY A 268 -2.40 -11.66 4.39
CA GLY A 268 -1.39 -11.88 3.36
C GLY A 268 -1.44 -13.26 2.71
N ILE A 269 -1.13 -13.27 1.42
CA ILE A 269 -0.81 -14.46 0.63
C ILE A 269 0.31 -14.13 -0.35
N THR A 270 1.23 -15.06 -0.53
CA THR A 270 2.31 -14.97 -1.50
C THR A 270 2.15 -16.05 -2.54
N CYS A 271 2.03 -15.68 -3.80
CA CYS A 271 1.88 -16.60 -4.92
C CYS A 271 2.86 -16.25 -6.03
N GLY A 272 3.43 -17.26 -6.71
CA GLY A 272 4.38 -17.10 -7.80
C GLY A 272 5.77 -17.65 -7.49
N LYS A 273 6.58 -17.90 -8.53
CA LYS A 273 7.98 -18.31 -8.35
C LYS A 273 8.82 -17.08 -8.05
N GLU A 274 9.73 -17.16 -7.08
CA GLU A 274 10.61 -16.12 -6.55
C GLU A 274 11.39 -15.30 -7.58
N ASN A 275 11.46 -15.72 -8.86
CA ASN A 275 12.29 -15.11 -9.89
C ASN A 275 11.53 -14.47 -11.07
N ASN A 276 10.21 -14.36 -11.04
CA ASN A 276 9.43 -13.75 -12.11
C ASN A 276 8.53 -12.61 -11.57
N MET A 277 9.14 -11.58 -11.05
CA MET A 277 8.46 -10.30 -10.80
C MET A 277 8.15 -9.60 -12.13
N GLY A 278 7.32 -10.15 -12.94
CA GLY A 278 6.98 -9.34 -14.11
C GLY A 278 6.39 -10.04 -15.24
N LEU A 279 5.61 -10.92 -15.39
CA LEU A 279 4.90 -11.16 -16.67
C LEU A 279 3.93 -12.37 -16.71
N ASN A 280 3.96 -13.27 -15.71
CA ASN A 280 3.04 -14.42 -15.73
C ASN A 280 2.32 -14.57 -14.37
N MET A 281 1.60 -13.53 -13.97
CA MET A 281 0.83 -13.57 -12.72
C MET A 281 -0.58 -14.13 -12.92
N TYR A 282 -0.98 -14.40 -14.15
CA TYR A 282 -2.16 -15.17 -14.43
C TYR A 282 -1.83 -16.66 -14.31
N THR A 283 -2.23 -17.24 -13.19
CA THR A 283 -2.19 -18.70 -13.04
C THR A 283 -3.55 -19.25 -13.46
N PRO A 284 -3.62 -20.01 -14.55
CA PRO A 284 -4.87 -20.66 -14.91
C PRO A 284 -5.31 -21.58 -13.76
N LYS A 285 -6.61 -21.75 -13.60
CA LYS A 285 -7.23 -22.60 -12.57
C LYS A 285 -6.60 -24.00 -12.41
N SER A 286 -5.87 -24.47 -13.42
CA SER A 286 -5.15 -25.74 -13.45
C SER A 286 -3.75 -25.71 -12.81
N ALA A 287 -3.23 -24.55 -12.39
CA ALA A 287 -1.89 -24.40 -11.82
C ALA A 287 -1.96 -23.87 -10.38
N GLN A 288 -2.54 -24.64 -9.49
CA GLN A 288 -2.79 -24.29 -8.08
C GLN A 288 -1.55 -24.32 -7.18
N ASP A 289 -0.39 -24.78 -7.68
CA ASP A 289 0.77 -25.15 -6.86
C ASP A 289 1.77 -24.00 -6.60
N TYR A 290 1.37 -22.74 -6.76
CA TYR A 290 2.30 -21.62 -6.71
C TYR A 290 2.07 -20.63 -5.54
N CYS A 291 1.17 -20.93 -4.62
CA CYS A 291 1.01 -20.11 -3.42
C CYS A 291 1.70 -20.76 -2.22
N ASN A 292 2.23 -19.94 -1.33
CA ASN A 292 2.83 -20.41 -0.10
C ASN A 292 1.75 -20.95 0.85
N SER A 293 1.82 -22.23 1.15
CA SER A 293 0.83 -22.91 2.01
C SER A 293 0.87 -22.49 3.48
N GLU A 294 1.96 -21.84 3.92
CA GLU A 294 2.10 -21.34 5.29
C GLU A 294 1.43 -19.98 5.50
N ASP A 295 1.03 -19.30 4.43
CA ASP A 295 0.41 -17.98 4.53
C ASP A 295 -1.01 -18.05 5.10
N ASP A 296 -1.34 -17.08 5.99
CA ASP A 296 -2.61 -17.06 6.72
C ASP A 296 -3.85 -17.09 5.79
N LEU A 297 -3.80 -16.33 4.67
CA LEU A 297 -4.93 -16.31 3.74
C LEU A 297 -5.07 -17.63 2.97
N TYR A 298 -3.96 -18.26 2.61
CA TYR A 298 -4.00 -19.60 1.99
C TYR A 298 -4.66 -20.61 2.93
N GLN A 299 -4.21 -20.67 4.19
CA GLN A 299 -4.75 -21.56 5.20
C GLN A 299 -6.23 -21.30 5.49
N LEU A 300 -6.61 -20.01 5.56
CA LEU A 300 -8.01 -19.64 5.75
C LEU A 300 -8.87 -20.19 4.61
N VAL A 301 -8.53 -19.89 3.35
CA VAL A 301 -9.30 -20.33 2.17
C VAL A 301 -9.39 -21.86 2.11
N MET A 302 -8.27 -22.57 2.34
CA MET A 302 -8.25 -24.04 2.33
C MET A 302 -9.04 -24.68 3.48
N SER A 303 -9.29 -23.93 4.55
CA SER A 303 -10.08 -24.42 5.70
C SER A 303 -11.58 -24.27 5.52
N LEU A 304 -12.05 -23.49 4.54
CA LEU A 304 -13.48 -23.24 4.32
C LEU A 304 -14.17 -24.40 3.63
N ASP A 305 -15.44 -24.61 3.96
CA ASP A 305 -16.29 -25.50 3.20
C ASP A 305 -16.60 -24.89 1.80
N GLU A 306 -16.89 -25.76 0.84
CA GLU A 306 -17.25 -25.36 -0.52
C GLU A 306 -18.47 -24.41 -0.51
N GLY A 307 -18.39 -23.32 -1.28
CA GLY A 307 -19.50 -22.38 -1.47
C GLY A 307 -19.65 -21.31 -0.37
N ILE A 308 -18.76 -21.26 0.61
CA ILE A 308 -18.79 -20.19 1.63
C ILE A 308 -18.51 -18.83 0.96
N ILE A 309 -17.44 -18.72 0.16
CA ILE A 309 -17.09 -17.50 -0.56
C ILE A 309 -16.89 -17.76 -2.06
N ASP A 310 -16.95 -16.71 -2.88
CA ASP A 310 -16.79 -16.79 -4.34
C ASP A 310 -15.60 -15.97 -4.86
N GLY A 311 -14.90 -15.24 -3.99
CA GLY A 311 -13.71 -14.48 -4.34
C GLY A 311 -13.11 -13.76 -3.15
N VAL A 312 -11.86 -13.31 -3.28
CA VAL A 312 -11.10 -12.61 -2.24
C VAL A 312 -10.40 -11.40 -2.83
N ILE A 313 -10.48 -10.28 -2.12
CA ILE A 313 -9.61 -9.12 -2.27
C ILE A 313 -8.74 -9.07 -1.01
N GLY A 314 -7.43 -9.30 -1.18
CA GLY A 314 -6.45 -9.43 -0.10
C GLY A 314 -5.48 -8.25 -0.02
N GLY A 315 -4.64 -8.23 1.03
CA GLY A 315 -3.60 -7.23 1.25
C GLY A 315 -2.49 -7.73 2.17
N HIS A 316 -1.75 -6.82 2.82
CA HIS A 316 -0.76 -7.06 3.87
C HIS A 316 0.66 -7.44 3.41
N ASN A 317 0.82 -8.36 2.47
CA ASN A 317 2.15 -8.82 2.05
C ASN A 317 2.77 -7.97 0.93
N HIS A 318 2.10 -6.91 0.48
CA HIS A 318 2.53 -6.04 -0.61
C HIS A 318 2.84 -6.81 -1.92
N GLN A 319 2.16 -7.94 -2.13
CA GLN A 319 2.35 -8.78 -3.30
C GLN A 319 1.29 -8.51 -4.35
N GLN A 320 1.69 -8.63 -5.61
CA GLN A 320 0.74 -8.69 -6.72
C GLN A 320 0.23 -10.13 -6.82
N VAL A 321 -1.03 -10.37 -6.49
CA VAL A 321 -1.60 -11.72 -6.53
C VAL A 321 -2.81 -11.77 -7.45
N HIS A 322 -2.78 -12.66 -8.41
CA HIS A 322 -3.87 -12.99 -9.34
C HIS A 322 -3.91 -14.50 -9.50
N HIS A 323 -4.33 -15.16 -8.46
CA HIS A 323 -4.28 -16.62 -8.39
C HIS A 323 -5.60 -17.21 -7.96
N TRP A 324 -5.69 -18.51 -8.14
CA TRP A 324 -6.77 -19.33 -7.64
C TRP A 324 -6.22 -20.23 -6.56
N VAL A 325 -6.81 -20.19 -5.38
CA VAL A 325 -6.59 -21.18 -4.33
C VAL A 325 -7.83 -22.06 -4.30
N TYR A 326 -7.65 -23.33 -4.61
CA TYR A 326 -8.78 -24.22 -4.86
C TYR A 326 -9.65 -23.65 -6.00
N ASP A 327 -10.92 -23.37 -5.78
CA ASP A 327 -11.83 -22.75 -6.76
C ASP A 327 -12.11 -21.27 -6.48
N ILE A 328 -11.37 -20.66 -5.58
CA ILE A 328 -11.55 -19.27 -5.13
C ILE A 328 -10.53 -18.36 -5.78
N PRO A 329 -10.95 -17.37 -6.58
CA PRO A 329 -10.06 -16.35 -7.13
C PRO A 329 -9.61 -15.40 -6.02
N ILE A 330 -8.32 -15.06 -6.02
CA ILE A 330 -7.71 -14.14 -5.07
C ILE A 330 -6.99 -13.06 -5.84
N ILE A 331 -7.27 -11.80 -5.53
CA ILE A 331 -6.56 -10.63 -6.04
C ILE A 331 -5.94 -9.84 -4.89
N SER A 332 -4.72 -9.32 -5.13
CA SER A 332 -4.05 -8.33 -4.31
C SER A 332 -3.21 -7.42 -5.22
N SER A 333 -3.15 -6.14 -4.94
CA SER A 333 -2.70 -5.09 -5.85
C SER A 333 -1.35 -4.48 -5.46
N ALA A 334 -0.47 -5.26 -4.85
CA ALA A 334 0.80 -4.80 -4.28
C ALA A 334 0.59 -3.72 -3.19
N ASP A 335 1.19 -2.54 -3.35
CA ASP A 335 1.14 -1.46 -2.37
C ASP A 335 1.19 -0.07 -3.02
N GLN A 336 1.11 0.98 -2.21
CA GLN A 336 1.33 2.38 -2.55
C GLN A 336 0.48 2.90 -3.74
N GLY A 337 -0.61 2.19 -4.07
CA GLY A 337 -1.44 2.55 -5.21
C GLY A 337 -0.75 2.38 -6.57
N PHE A 338 0.33 1.59 -6.64
CA PHE A 338 1.07 1.35 -7.89
C PHE A 338 0.33 0.45 -8.86
N TYR A 339 -0.60 -0.35 -8.34
CA TYR A 339 -1.40 -1.28 -9.12
C TYR A 339 -2.85 -1.30 -8.66
N SER A 340 -3.70 -1.79 -9.54
CA SER A 340 -5.08 -2.18 -9.24
C SER A 340 -5.41 -3.52 -9.89
N SER A 341 -6.41 -4.19 -9.38
CA SER A 341 -6.85 -5.50 -9.86
C SER A 341 -8.37 -5.55 -9.93
N ILE A 342 -8.90 -6.26 -10.89
CA ILE A 342 -10.34 -6.37 -11.10
C ILE A 342 -10.76 -7.82 -11.09
N LEU A 343 -11.77 -8.13 -10.28
CA LEU A 343 -12.43 -9.42 -10.24
C LEU A 343 -13.83 -9.29 -10.86
N TYR A 344 -14.06 -9.96 -11.98
CA TYR A 344 -15.37 -9.98 -12.64
C TYR A 344 -16.18 -11.20 -12.22
N LEU A 345 -17.31 -10.97 -11.59
CA LEU A 345 -18.25 -12.00 -11.17
C LEU A 345 -19.39 -12.14 -12.19
N PRO A 346 -19.50 -13.27 -12.91
CA PRO A 346 -20.53 -13.55 -13.88
C PRO A 346 -21.79 -14.16 -13.25
N PHE A 347 -22.94 -13.61 -13.54
CA PHE A 347 -24.23 -14.15 -13.12
C PHE A 347 -25.06 -14.57 -14.34
N LYS A 348 -25.68 -15.73 -14.23
CA LYS A 348 -26.56 -16.28 -15.27
C LYS A 348 -27.92 -16.63 -14.68
N TYR A 349 -28.98 -16.37 -15.46
CA TYR A 349 -30.31 -16.76 -15.05
C TYR A 349 -30.55 -18.26 -15.25
N ALA A 350 -30.85 -18.96 -14.16
CA ALA A 350 -31.22 -20.39 -14.16
C ALA A 350 -32.72 -20.52 -14.33
N THR A 351 -33.18 -20.77 -15.54
CA THR A 351 -34.61 -20.83 -15.89
C THR A 351 -35.39 -21.89 -15.08
N SER A 352 -34.75 -23.00 -14.76
CA SER A 352 -35.38 -24.08 -13.97
C SER A 352 -35.63 -23.67 -12.51
N LYS A 353 -34.77 -22.83 -11.95
CA LYS A 353 -34.85 -22.36 -10.56
C LYS A 353 -35.49 -20.99 -10.43
N LYS A 354 -35.62 -20.25 -11.53
CA LYS A 354 -36.13 -18.87 -11.61
C LYS A 354 -35.32 -17.86 -10.77
N ILE A 355 -34.00 -18.07 -10.66
CA ILE A 355 -33.06 -17.21 -9.95
C ILE A 355 -31.79 -16.95 -10.78
N TYR A 356 -31.03 -15.92 -10.43
CA TYR A 356 -29.65 -15.78 -10.91
C TYR A 356 -28.72 -16.66 -10.06
N GLU A 357 -27.69 -17.19 -10.71
CA GLU A 357 -26.64 -17.97 -10.08
C GLU A 357 -25.28 -17.44 -10.54
N ILE A 358 -24.28 -17.44 -9.66
CA ILE A 358 -22.90 -17.17 -10.05
C ILE A 358 -22.36 -18.32 -10.90
N TYR A 359 -21.71 -18.00 -12.02
CA TYR A 359 -21.17 -18.99 -12.94
C TYR A 359 -19.65 -19.09 -12.80
N LYS A 360 -19.19 -19.81 -11.75
CA LYS A 360 -17.79 -19.85 -11.30
C LYS A 360 -16.76 -20.10 -12.41
N SER A 361 -17.09 -20.94 -13.42
CA SER A 361 -16.16 -21.23 -14.53
C SER A 361 -15.94 -20.05 -15.49
N LYS A 362 -16.67 -18.95 -15.32
CA LYS A 362 -16.56 -17.71 -16.12
C LYS A 362 -16.13 -16.51 -15.29
N ILE A 363 -15.76 -16.70 -14.04
CA ILE A 363 -15.09 -15.68 -13.26
C ILE A 363 -13.78 -15.32 -13.97
N GLN A 364 -13.47 -14.04 -14.05
CA GLN A 364 -12.27 -13.53 -14.69
C GLN A 364 -11.56 -12.54 -13.76
N ILE A 365 -10.25 -12.52 -13.88
CA ILE A 365 -9.38 -11.58 -13.17
C ILE A 365 -8.65 -10.76 -14.23
N GLU A 366 -8.64 -9.45 -14.06
CA GLU A 366 -7.86 -8.53 -14.88
C GLU A 366 -6.84 -7.80 -13.99
N GLY A 367 -5.60 -7.76 -14.46
CA GLY A 367 -4.51 -7.13 -13.74
C GLY A 367 -3.32 -8.07 -13.50
N PRO A 368 -2.28 -7.62 -12.75
CA PRO A 368 -2.15 -6.31 -12.12
C PRO A 368 -2.08 -5.20 -13.15
N LEU A 369 -2.95 -4.21 -13.01
CA LEU A 369 -3.01 -3.05 -13.87
C LEU A 369 -2.08 -1.97 -13.30
N PRO A 370 -1.03 -1.54 -14.00
CA PRO A 370 -0.13 -0.51 -13.51
C PRO A 370 -0.83 0.84 -13.49
N ILE A 371 -0.71 1.58 -12.40
CA ILE A 371 -1.24 2.93 -12.25
C ILE A 371 -0.11 3.91 -12.52
N CYS A 372 -0.20 4.69 -13.61
CA CYS A 372 0.88 5.51 -14.14
C CYS A 372 0.39 6.73 -14.90
N GLU A 373 1.24 7.74 -15.03
CA GLU A 373 1.06 8.81 -16.02
C GLU A 373 1.36 8.30 -17.43
N LYS A 374 2.47 7.54 -17.58
CA LYS A 374 2.93 6.94 -18.82
C LYS A 374 3.45 5.54 -18.57
N VAL A 375 3.43 4.71 -19.59
CA VAL A 375 3.98 3.36 -19.52
C VAL A 375 5.13 3.18 -20.52
N PHE A 376 6.04 2.27 -20.21
CA PHE A 376 7.01 1.82 -21.19
C PHE A 376 6.30 1.02 -22.29
N GLU A 377 6.50 1.39 -23.54
CA GLU A 377 5.78 0.83 -24.69
C GLU A 377 5.86 -0.70 -24.74
N LYS A 378 7.04 -1.27 -24.53
CA LYS A 378 7.26 -2.72 -24.65
C LYS A 378 6.68 -3.52 -23.50
N SER A 379 6.83 -3.04 -22.24
CA SER A 379 6.35 -3.76 -21.06
C SER A 379 4.90 -3.44 -20.71
N LYS A 380 4.36 -2.33 -21.23
CA LYS A 380 3.05 -1.77 -20.83
C LYS A 380 2.95 -1.48 -19.33
N ARG A 381 4.08 -1.22 -18.66
CA ARG A 381 4.22 -1.00 -17.21
C ARG A 381 5.06 0.26 -16.96
N CYS A 382 5.07 0.74 -15.71
CA CYS A 382 5.89 1.85 -15.26
C CYS A 382 6.75 1.49 -14.04
N ASP A 383 7.05 0.21 -13.87
CA ASP A 383 7.88 -0.26 -12.76
C ASP A 383 9.29 0.32 -12.85
N TYR A 384 9.95 0.37 -11.69
CA TYR A 384 11.36 0.71 -11.65
C TYR A 384 12.18 -0.21 -12.57
N VAL A 385 13.03 0.39 -13.37
CA VAL A 385 13.93 -0.29 -14.29
C VAL A 385 15.36 0.12 -13.99
N LYS A 386 16.29 -0.84 -13.93
CA LYS A 386 17.71 -0.51 -13.73
C LYS A 386 18.21 0.40 -14.84
N LYS A 387 19.06 1.38 -14.50
CA LYS A 387 19.64 2.36 -15.47
C LYS A 387 20.31 1.68 -16.67
N SER A 388 20.96 0.54 -16.46
CA SER A 388 21.57 -0.24 -17.53
C SER A 388 20.56 -0.85 -18.52
N GLU A 389 19.32 -1.03 -18.08
CA GLU A 389 18.27 -1.74 -18.83
C GLU A 389 17.22 -0.81 -19.44
N ILE A 390 17.12 0.46 -18.97
CA ILE A 390 16.03 1.37 -19.38
C ILE A 390 15.88 1.51 -20.89
N LYS A 391 16.99 1.47 -21.65
CA LYS A 391 16.96 1.54 -23.10
C LYS A 391 16.20 0.39 -23.76
N ASN A 392 16.06 -0.75 -23.05
CA ASN A 392 15.33 -1.92 -23.55
C ASN A 392 13.80 -1.74 -23.45
N TYR A 393 13.35 -0.81 -22.63
CA TYR A 393 11.92 -0.58 -22.32
C TYR A 393 11.34 0.65 -23.01
N LEU A 394 12.19 1.64 -23.37
CA LEU A 394 11.78 2.87 -24.04
C LEU A 394 11.08 2.62 -25.40
N PRO A 395 10.25 3.58 -25.86
CA PRO A 395 9.92 4.87 -25.23
C PRO A 395 8.88 4.76 -24.09
N LEU A 396 8.73 5.86 -23.33
CA LEU A 396 7.58 6.11 -22.47
C LEU A 396 6.47 6.73 -23.30
N VAL A 397 5.30 6.15 -23.26
CA VAL A 397 4.16 6.56 -24.09
C VAL A 397 2.88 6.76 -23.25
N ASN A 398 2.01 7.65 -23.74
CA ASN A 398 0.64 7.69 -23.26
C ASN A 398 -0.06 6.39 -23.67
N TYR A 399 -1.10 6.02 -22.97
CA TYR A 399 -1.73 4.72 -23.16
C TYR A 399 -3.24 4.78 -22.95
N LYS A 400 -3.91 3.70 -23.29
CA LYS A 400 -5.35 3.47 -23.07
C LYS A 400 -5.55 2.34 -22.08
N PHE A 401 -6.70 2.41 -21.44
CA PHE A 401 -7.30 1.31 -20.69
C PHE A 401 -8.74 1.14 -21.19
N HIS A 402 -9.11 -0.06 -21.63
CA HIS A 402 -10.40 -0.34 -22.27
C HIS A 402 -10.76 0.64 -23.41
N GLY A 403 -9.78 0.95 -24.25
CA GLY A 403 -9.96 1.85 -25.39
C GLY A 403 -9.98 3.34 -25.05
N VAL A 404 -10.01 3.71 -23.77
CA VAL A 404 -10.06 5.10 -23.30
C VAL A 404 -8.68 5.56 -22.86
N LYS A 405 -8.25 6.74 -23.28
CA LYS A 405 -6.99 7.36 -22.87
C LYS A 405 -6.98 7.59 -21.36
N VAL A 406 -5.84 7.19 -20.74
CA VAL A 406 -5.60 7.42 -19.32
C VAL A 406 -4.88 8.75 -19.14
N GLU A 407 -5.46 9.60 -18.32
CA GLU A 407 -4.95 10.91 -17.90
C GLU A 407 -5.46 11.21 -16.49
N LYS A 408 -4.95 12.27 -15.86
CA LYS A 408 -5.43 12.67 -14.54
C LYS A 408 -6.95 12.86 -14.55
N ASP A 409 -7.58 12.36 -13.50
CA ASP A 409 -9.03 12.44 -13.35
C ASP A 409 -9.43 13.69 -12.56
N ASP A 410 -10.40 14.45 -13.08
CA ASP A 410 -10.89 15.69 -12.47
C ASP A 410 -11.62 15.46 -11.13
N THR A 411 -12.00 14.23 -10.83
CA THR A 411 -12.68 13.85 -9.57
C THR A 411 -11.94 14.35 -8.34
N LEU A 412 -10.58 14.36 -8.38
CA LEU A 412 -9.73 14.72 -7.26
C LEU A 412 -9.20 16.16 -7.28
N ASN A 413 -9.68 17.01 -8.21
CA ASN A 413 -9.23 18.40 -8.30
C ASN A 413 -9.38 19.19 -6.99
N SER A 414 -10.45 18.96 -6.22
CA SER A 414 -10.64 19.61 -4.92
C SER A 414 -9.62 19.18 -3.85
N ILE A 415 -9.07 17.97 -3.97
CA ILE A 415 -7.99 17.48 -3.11
C ILE A 415 -6.70 18.23 -3.45
N HIS A 416 -6.39 18.38 -4.74
CA HIS A 416 -5.26 19.18 -5.20
C HIS A 416 -5.36 20.63 -4.71
N GLU A 417 -6.51 21.30 -4.91
CA GLU A 417 -6.73 22.67 -4.43
C GLU A 417 -6.47 22.82 -2.93
N LYS A 418 -6.83 21.79 -2.14
CA LYS A 418 -6.67 21.81 -0.68
C LYS A 418 -5.24 21.51 -0.22
N TYR A 419 -4.56 20.56 -0.85
CA TYR A 419 -3.33 19.97 -0.31
C TYR A 419 -2.06 20.27 -1.10
N ASP A 420 -2.11 20.69 -2.39
CA ASP A 420 -0.92 20.92 -3.21
C ASP A 420 0.02 21.95 -2.58
N GLN A 421 -0.48 23.07 -2.07
CA GLN A 421 0.35 24.08 -1.42
C GLN A 421 1.05 23.55 -0.16
N LEU A 422 0.39 22.66 0.58
CA LEU A 422 0.98 21.98 1.73
C LEU A 422 2.08 21.04 1.27
N TYR A 423 1.81 20.24 0.23
CA TYR A 423 2.75 19.29 -0.33
C TYR A 423 3.96 19.96 -1.00
N ASP A 424 3.76 21.02 -1.77
CA ASP A 424 4.83 21.78 -2.44
C ASP A 424 5.86 22.30 -1.45
N LYS A 425 5.42 22.75 -0.27
CA LYS A 425 6.32 23.17 0.80
C LYS A 425 7.26 22.05 1.25
N TYR A 426 6.83 20.81 1.16
CA TYR A 426 7.61 19.61 1.48
C TYR A 426 8.34 19.02 0.27
N ASN A 427 7.99 19.43 -0.94
CA ASN A 427 8.71 19.09 -2.17
C ASN A 427 9.91 20.02 -2.44
N GLU A 428 10.18 21.00 -1.55
CA GLU A 428 11.37 21.86 -1.62
C GLU A 428 12.65 21.01 -1.70
N GLN A 429 13.49 21.28 -2.69
CA GLN A 429 14.78 20.61 -2.83
C GLN A 429 15.75 21.09 -1.76
N ILE A 430 16.28 20.18 -0.96
CA ILE A 430 17.13 20.53 0.18
C ILE A 430 18.62 20.32 -0.05
N CYS A 431 19.00 19.31 -0.82
CA CYS A 431 20.39 19.03 -1.19
C CYS A 431 20.46 18.20 -2.47
N GLU A 432 21.68 17.94 -2.93
CA GLU A 432 21.99 17.02 -4.01
C GLU A 432 22.77 15.82 -3.47
N ILE A 433 22.32 14.61 -3.77
CA ILE A 433 23.00 13.35 -3.42
C ILE A 433 23.86 12.93 -4.61
N THR A 434 25.13 12.67 -4.35
CA THR A 434 26.10 12.28 -5.38
C THR A 434 26.90 11.04 -4.98
N GLY A 435 27.46 10.31 -5.94
CA GLY A 435 28.51 9.30 -5.74
C GLY A 435 28.11 7.84 -5.89
N THR A 436 26.84 7.48 -5.96
CA THR A 436 26.38 6.12 -6.27
C THR A 436 25.08 6.11 -7.06
N GLU A 437 24.66 4.93 -7.54
CA GLU A 437 23.42 4.78 -8.31
C GLU A 437 22.20 4.64 -7.41
N GLU A 438 22.34 4.10 -6.20
CA GLU A 438 21.21 3.84 -5.29
C GLU A 438 21.66 3.84 -3.83
N LEU A 439 20.89 4.50 -2.96
CA LEU A 439 21.08 4.51 -1.51
C LEU A 439 20.09 3.56 -0.87
N LEU A 440 20.41 2.29 -0.92
CA LEU A 440 19.56 1.26 -0.32
C LEU A 440 19.55 1.38 1.21
N LYS A 441 18.42 1.03 1.80
CA LYS A 441 18.28 0.92 3.27
C LYS A 441 18.93 -0.33 3.85
N VAL A 442 19.22 -1.35 3.02
CA VAL A 442 19.82 -2.62 3.40
C VAL A 442 20.81 -3.06 2.33
N SER A 443 21.98 -3.56 2.72
CA SER A 443 22.89 -4.30 1.86
C SER A 443 23.03 -5.74 2.36
N GLU A 444 23.44 -6.65 1.48
CA GLU A 444 23.68 -8.05 1.84
C GLU A 444 24.73 -8.19 2.95
N ASN A 445 25.64 -7.24 3.04
CA ASN A 445 26.74 -7.22 4.01
C ASN A 445 26.43 -6.44 5.30
N GLY A 446 25.21 -5.90 5.46
CA GLY A 446 24.78 -5.21 6.68
C GLY A 446 25.21 -3.75 6.81
N ASP A 447 26.18 -3.28 6.04
CA ASP A 447 26.63 -1.89 6.04
C ASP A 447 26.09 -1.15 4.82
N PHE A 448 25.41 0.00 5.01
CA PHE A 448 24.73 0.70 3.95
C PHE A 448 24.73 2.22 4.13
N TYR A 449 24.89 2.93 3.01
CA TYR A 449 25.07 4.38 2.94
C TYR A 449 24.05 5.17 3.72
N LEU A 450 22.75 4.86 3.51
CA LEU A 450 21.66 5.64 4.08
C LEU A 450 21.64 5.55 5.62
N GLY A 451 21.86 4.35 6.15
CA GLY A 451 21.96 4.15 7.58
C GLY A 451 23.15 4.88 8.20
N ASN A 452 24.29 4.82 7.54
CA ASN A 452 25.50 5.51 8.00
C ASN A 452 25.36 7.04 7.95
N ILE A 453 24.64 7.58 6.95
CA ILE A 453 24.31 9.01 6.91
C ILE A 453 23.46 9.39 8.13
N VAL A 454 22.43 8.62 8.45
CA VAL A 454 21.54 8.92 9.59
C VAL A 454 22.31 8.88 10.91
N THR A 455 23.13 7.86 11.14
CA THR A 455 23.90 7.73 12.39
C THR A 455 25.02 8.77 12.50
N ASP A 456 25.68 9.16 11.40
CA ASP A 456 26.65 10.26 11.39
C ASP A 456 25.98 11.60 11.76
N ILE A 457 24.81 11.89 11.15
CA ILE A 457 24.04 13.09 11.50
C ILE A 457 23.65 13.07 12.97
N GLN A 458 23.18 11.96 13.46
CA GLN A 458 22.81 11.78 14.87
C GLN A 458 23.99 12.09 15.79
N THR A 459 25.18 11.55 15.51
CA THR A 459 26.42 11.81 16.25
C THR A 459 26.79 13.29 16.21
N ARG A 460 26.76 13.92 15.03
CA ARG A 460 27.10 15.34 14.87
C ARG A 460 26.15 16.29 15.57
N MET A 461 24.86 15.95 15.61
CA MET A 461 23.85 16.78 16.26
C MET A 461 23.88 16.70 17.77
N THR A 462 24.34 15.58 18.32
CA THR A 462 24.35 15.33 19.77
C THR A 462 25.74 15.45 20.39
N GLY A 463 26.81 15.30 19.60
CA GLY A 463 28.18 15.19 20.09
C GLY A 463 28.46 13.87 20.83
N ALA A 464 27.61 12.86 20.65
CA ALA A 464 27.77 11.56 21.33
C ALA A 464 29.01 10.79 20.84
N ASN A 465 29.59 9.96 21.71
CA ASN A 465 30.68 9.06 21.35
C ASN A 465 30.18 7.89 20.50
N VAL A 466 28.94 7.45 20.75
CA VAL A 466 28.29 6.33 20.08
C VAL A 466 26.85 6.71 19.74
N SER A 467 26.45 6.48 18.50
CA SER A 467 25.04 6.59 18.09
C SER A 467 24.51 5.24 17.66
N ILE A 468 23.25 4.94 18.02
CA ILE A 468 22.57 3.67 17.74
C ILE A 468 21.22 3.98 17.11
N PHE A 469 20.90 3.28 16.01
CA PHE A 469 19.65 3.43 15.28
C PHE A 469 19.18 2.07 14.75
N SER A 470 17.88 1.82 14.74
CA SER A 470 17.33 0.59 14.15
C SER A 470 17.02 0.80 12.67
N HIS A 471 17.48 -0.09 11.81
CA HIS A 471 17.20 -0.02 10.38
C HIS A 471 15.71 -0.18 10.08
N ASP A 472 14.94 -0.90 10.92
CA ASP A 472 13.49 -1.11 10.73
C ASP A 472 12.68 0.18 10.73
N ILE A 473 13.27 1.27 11.25
CA ILE A 473 12.66 2.59 11.27
C ILE A 473 12.79 3.28 9.91
N LEU A 474 13.81 2.91 9.12
CA LEU A 474 14.02 3.43 7.78
C LEU A 474 13.04 2.76 6.79
N LYS A 475 12.15 3.53 6.19
CA LYS A 475 11.05 2.98 5.37
C LYS A 475 11.29 3.02 3.87
N THR A 476 12.15 3.90 3.39
CA THR A 476 12.39 4.09 1.96
C THR A 476 13.89 4.15 1.65
N TYR A 477 14.23 4.33 0.41
CA TYR A 477 15.58 4.56 -0.11
C TYR A 477 15.67 5.94 -0.76
N TRP A 478 16.89 6.44 -0.99
CA TRP A 478 17.13 7.65 -1.76
C TRP A 478 17.86 7.34 -3.06
N ASN A 479 17.51 8.08 -4.09
CA ASN A 479 18.25 8.04 -5.35
C ASN A 479 19.28 9.18 -5.42
N PRO A 480 20.38 9.02 -6.18
CA PRO A 480 21.26 10.13 -6.52
C PRO A 480 20.48 11.22 -7.26
N GLY A 481 20.86 12.46 -7.04
CA GLY A 481 20.21 13.63 -7.62
C GLY A 481 19.65 14.58 -6.56
N LYS A 482 18.70 15.39 -6.94
CA LYS A 482 18.07 16.35 -6.03
C LYS A 482 17.19 15.63 -5.01
N LEU A 483 17.45 15.87 -3.72
CA LEU A 483 16.67 15.29 -2.63
C LEU A 483 15.60 16.29 -2.16
N PRO A 484 14.32 16.01 -2.35
CA PRO A 484 13.25 16.84 -1.82
C PRO A 484 13.04 16.58 -0.32
N LYS A 485 12.53 17.58 0.38
CA LYS A 485 12.28 17.54 1.82
C LYS A 485 11.40 16.37 2.26
N TYR A 486 10.36 16.05 1.51
CA TYR A 486 9.43 14.97 1.87
C TYR A 486 10.13 13.60 1.97
N LYS A 487 11.17 13.34 1.17
CA LYS A 487 11.92 12.07 1.22
C LYS A 487 12.58 11.80 2.58
N ILE A 488 12.78 12.82 3.40
CA ILE A 488 13.25 12.65 4.78
C ILE A 488 12.13 12.09 5.65
N ARG A 489 10.90 12.59 5.47
CA ARG A 489 9.74 12.10 6.22
C ARG A 489 9.30 10.72 5.76
N ASP A 490 9.40 10.42 4.47
CA ASP A 490 9.19 9.06 3.96
C ASP A 490 10.23 8.07 4.51
N LEU A 491 11.46 8.55 4.74
CA LEU A 491 12.51 7.72 5.33
C LEU A 491 12.23 7.41 6.80
N ILE A 492 11.85 8.43 7.58
CA ILE A 492 11.56 8.32 9.01
C ILE A 492 10.15 8.87 9.28
N THR A 493 9.17 7.99 9.22
CA THR A 493 7.74 8.34 9.34
C THR A 493 7.32 8.64 10.78
N ILE A 494 8.15 8.28 11.77
CA ILE A 494 7.88 8.56 13.18
C ILE A 494 8.44 9.93 13.60
N LYS A 495 7.67 10.67 14.39
CA LYS A 495 8.17 11.88 15.08
C LYS A 495 8.83 11.44 16.38
N SER A 496 10.12 11.71 16.52
CA SER A 496 10.88 11.30 17.70
C SER A 496 12.08 12.21 17.92
N ASN A 497 12.25 12.66 19.16
CA ASN A 497 13.40 13.46 19.52
C ASN A 497 14.67 12.63 19.58
N LEU A 498 15.82 13.23 19.27
CA LEU A 498 17.11 12.68 19.62
C LEU A 498 17.34 12.79 21.13
N CYS A 499 17.88 11.70 21.69
CA CYS A 499 18.24 11.63 23.09
C CYS A 499 19.71 11.23 23.25
N THR A 500 20.30 11.67 24.36
CA THR A 500 21.59 11.19 24.85
C THR A 500 21.48 10.69 26.28
N PHE A 501 22.36 9.76 26.63
CA PHE A 501 22.56 9.21 27.98
C PHE A 501 23.93 8.60 28.09
N THR A 502 24.42 8.36 29.33
CA THR A 502 25.77 7.84 29.57
C THR A 502 25.72 6.35 29.86
N MET A 503 26.59 5.57 29.21
CA MET A 503 26.81 4.15 29.48
C MET A 503 28.30 3.86 29.64
N THR A 504 28.63 2.88 30.47
CA THR A 504 29.99 2.30 30.49
C THR A 504 30.22 1.42 29.26
N GLY A 505 31.49 1.22 28.88
CA GLY A 505 31.80 0.33 27.75
C GLY A 505 31.28 -1.10 27.96
N LYS A 506 31.23 -1.57 29.21
CA LYS A 506 30.64 -2.86 29.58
C LYS A 506 29.13 -2.92 29.31
N GLU A 507 28.41 -1.84 29.62
CA GLU A 507 26.97 -1.74 29.35
C GLU A 507 26.69 -1.64 27.85
N ILE A 508 27.50 -0.87 27.10
CA ILE A 508 27.40 -0.78 25.63
C ILE A 508 27.62 -2.17 25.00
N LYS A 509 28.67 -2.89 25.43
CA LYS A 509 28.96 -4.23 24.91
C LYS A 509 27.82 -5.21 25.21
N ARG A 510 27.24 -5.14 26.40
CA ARG A 510 26.06 -5.95 26.78
C ARG A 510 24.85 -5.60 25.97
N MET A 511 24.57 -4.31 25.76
CA MET A 511 23.44 -3.81 24.96
C MET A 511 23.56 -4.27 23.50
N MET A 512 24.72 -4.04 22.87
CA MET A 512 24.94 -4.43 21.47
C MET A 512 24.91 -5.95 21.30
N GLY A 513 25.48 -6.70 22.26
CA GLY A 513 25.38 -8.16 22.27
C GLY A 513 23.95 -8.66 22.30
N PHE A 514 23.10 -7.97 23.05
CA PHE A 514 21.67 -8.30 23.09
C PHE A 514 20.94 -7.93 21.79
N LEU A 515 21.18 -6.72 21.24
CA LEU A 515 20.53 -6.20 20.05
C LEU A 515 20.87 -7.01 18.78
N GLN A 516 22.07 -7.58 18.71
CA GLN A 516 22.60 -8.30 17.54
C GLN A 516 22.52 -9.83 17.68
N THR A 517 21.72 -10.35 18.62
CA THR A 517 21.60 -11.80 18.85
C THR A 517 20.27 -12.35 18.33
N GLY A 518 20.30 -13.54 17.72
CA GLY A 518 19.12 -14.29 17.24
C GLY A 518 18.98 -14.23 15.72
N GLU A 519 17.91 -13.63 15.21
CA GLU A 519 17.71 -13.39 13.78
C GLU A 519 18.66 -12.31 13.26
N LYS A 520 18.92 -12.30 11.95
CA LYS A 520 19.75 -11.27 11.32
C LYS A 520 19.10 -9.90 11.49
N LYS A 521 19.67 -9.07 12.36
CA LYS A 521 19.18 -7.71 12.67
C LYS A 521 20.22 -6.68 12.32
N TYR A 522 19.76 -5.48 11.99
CA TYR A 522 20.62 -4.37 11.61
C TYR A 522 20.42 -3.19 12.56
N TYR A 523 21.18 -3.18 13.67
CA TYR A 523 21.32 -1.99 14.48
C TYR A 523 22.53 -1.20 14.00
N LEU A 524 22.24 -0.07 13.38
CA LEU A 524 23.20 0.85 12.81
C LEU A 524 23.91 1.61 13.91
N THR A 525 25.21 1.80 13.75
CA THR A 525 26.00 2.55 14.73
C THR A 525 26.95 3.52 14.07
N GLU A 526 27.18 4.64 14.75
CA GLU A 526 28.34 5.51 14.54
C GLU A 526 29.21 5.42 15.80
N GLY A 527 30.51 5.51 15.63
CA GLY A 527 31.47 5.37 16.73
C GLY A 527 31.81 3.94 17.12
N LEU A 528 31.17 2.93 16.52
CA LEU A 528 31.44 1.50 16.77
C LEU A 528 31.68 0.73 15.48
N LYS A 529 32.56 -0.26 15.56
CA LYS A 529 32.72 -1.32 14.57
C LYS A 529 32.28 -2.64 15.17
N GLN A 530 31.46 -3.39 14.45
CA GLN A 530 30.80 -4.60 14.91
C GLN A 530 31.19 -5.78 14.03
N THR A 531 31.57 -6.91 14.65
CA THR A 531 31.67 -8.20 13.96
C THR A 531 30.59 -9.11 14.50
N ILE A 532 29.76 -9.61 13.59
CA ILE A 532 28.62 -10.46 13.90
C ILE A 532 28.86 -11.83 13.26
N SER A 533 28.89 -12.86 14.08
CA SER A 533 29.15 -14.24 13.65
C SER A 533 27.90 -15.09 13.77
N ARG A 534 27.90 -16.24 13.08
CA ARG A 534 26.79 -17.19 13.08
C ARG A 534 27.20 -18.45 13.85
N ASN A 535 26.36 -18.93 14.75
CA ASN A 535 26.61 -20.15 15.50
C ASN A 535 26.13 -21.40 14.74
N GLU A 536 26.45 -22.59 15.25
CA GLU A 536 26.06 -23.88 14.64
C GLU A 536 24.54 -24.09 14.53
N ARG A 537 23.73 -23.32 15.27
CA ARG A 537 22.26 -23.35 15.19
C ARG A 537 21.71 -22.37 14.16
N GLY A 538 22.60 -21.63 13.48
CA GLY A 538 22.21 -20.64 12.49
C GLY A 538 21.83 -19.27 13.07
N GLU A 539 22.00 -19.05 14.39
CA GLU A 539 21.70 -17.78 15.05
C GLU A 539 22.89 -16.83 14.99
N TYR A 540 22.63 -15.56 14.79
CA TYR A 540 23.63 -14.50 14.79
C TYR A 540 23.95 -14.03 16.22
N TYR A 541 25.21 -13.63 16.46
CA TYR A 541 25.64 -13.03 17.72
C TYR A 541 26.82 -12.08 17.52
N LEU A 542 26.91 -11.06 18.35
CA LEU A 542 28.05 -10.13 18.37
C LEU A 542 29.32 -10.84 18.85
N SER A 543 30.27 -11.05 17.95
CA SER A 543 31.53 -11.71 18.27
C SER A 543 32.65 -10.72 18.64
N ASP A 544 32.64 -9.51 18.07
CA ASP A 544 33.59 -8.44 18.42
C ASP A 544 32.93 -7.06 18.35
N LEU A 545 33.42 -6.13 19.21
CA LEU A 545 32.95 -4.74 19.27
C LEU A 545 34.09 -3.83 19.67
N LYS A 546 34.42 -2.87 18.81
CA LYS A 546 35.47 -1.88 19.00
C LYS A 546 34.93 -0.47 18.81
N LEU A 547 35.62 0.51 19.39
CA LEU A 547 35.43 1.90 19.00
C LEU A 547 36.00 2.14 17.60
N PHE A 548 35.35 2.97 16.82
CA PHE A 548 35.73 3.27 15.44
C PHE A 548 35.49 4.73 15.11
N ASP A 549 36.53 5.49 14.84
CA ASP A 549 36.44 6.95 14.49
C ASP A 549 36.31 7.23 13.00
N GLY A 550 36.11 6.19 12.19
CA GLY A 550 36.08 6.28 10.73
C GLY A 550 37.42 5.88 10.07
N TYR A 551 38.50 5.79 10.83
CA TYR A 551 39.85 5.45 10.35
C TYR A 551 40.52 4.36 11.20
N MET A 552 40.45 4.49 12.53
CA MET A 552 41.15 3.62 13.46
C MET A 552 40.16 2.90 14.36
N GLU A 553 40.53 1.64 14.64
CA GLU A 553 39.88 0.80 15.64
C GLU A 553 40.64 0.89 16.94
N THR A 554 39.93 1.10 18.04
CA THR A 554 40.50 1.06 19.39
C THR A 554 39.62 0.21 20.30
N GLU A 555 40.20 -0.32 21.36
CA GLU A 555 39.46 -1.14 22.31
C GLU A 555 38.39 -0.32 23.05
N LEU A 556 37.19 -0.89 23.21
CA LEU A 556 36.15 -0.32 24.05
C LEU A 556 36.48 -0.55 25.51
N MET A 557 36.92 0.49 26.21
CA MET A 557 37.33 0.40 27.62
C MET A 557 36.12 0.16 28.52
N LEU A 558 36.05 -0.99 29.17
CA LEU A 558 34.82 -1.47 29.81
C LEU A 558 34.32 -0.59 30.97
N GLU A 559 35.24 0.03 31.71
CA GLU A 559 34.91 0.86 32.89
C GLU A 559 34.80 2.36 32.55
N GLU A 560 35.16 2.76 31.33
CA GLU A 560 35.01 4.16 30.89
C GLU A 560 33.56 4.46 30.49
N LYS A 561 33.17 5.72 30.65
CA LYS A 561 31.84 6.22 30.32
C LYS A 561 31.84 6.88 28.95
N TYR A 562 30.82 6.55 28.18
CA TYR A 562 30.58 7.06 26.83
C TYR A 562 29.20 7.65 26.74
N THR A 563 29.07 8.77 26.06
CA THR A 563 27.76 9.33 25.71
C THR A 563 27.20 8.54 24.54
N VAL A 564 26.03 7.97 24.74
CA VAL A 564 25.27 7.20 23.74
C VAL A 564 24.11 8.04 23.26
N SER A 565 23.88 8.08 21.95
CA SER A 565 22.72 8.72 21.34
C SER A 565 21.79 7.71 20.69
N THR A 566 20.50 7.92 20.84
CA THR A 566 19.44 7.22 20.12
C THR A 566 18.18 8.09 20.04
N ILE A 567 17.12 7.61 19.45
CA ILE A 567 15.83 8.35 19.39
C ILE A 567 14.93 7.95 20.57
N GLU A 568 14.14 8.90 21.04
CA GLU A 568 13.21 8.73 22.17
C GLU A 568 12.23 7.56 21.96
N TYR A 569 11.78 7.36 20.72
CA TYR A 569 10.93 6.23 20.33
C TYR A 569 11.54 4.88 20.70
N LEU A 570 12.84 4.65 20.43
CA LEU A 570 13.50 3.40 20.79
C LEU A 570 13.58 3.20 22.31
N ILE A 571 13.71 4.27 23.07
CA ILE A 571 13.78 4.22 24.53
C ILE A 571 12.38 3.92 25.11
N LYS A 572 11.34 4.60 24.64
CA LYS A 572 9.98 4.50 25.21
C LYS A 572 9.16 3.35 24.63
N GLU A 573 9.24 3.16 23.31
CA GLU A 573 8.33 2.29 22.57
C GLU A 573 9.05 1.20 21.77
N GLY A 574 10.36 1.30 21.62
CA GLY A 574 11.25 0.59 20.71
C GLY A 574 11.30 -0.93 20.81
N GLY A 575 10.13 -1.56 20.74
CA GLY A 575 9.98 -2.99 20.61
C GLY A 575 10.46 -3.79 21.84
N ASN A 576 10.34 -5.10 21.75
CA ASN A 576 10.73 -6.00 22.83
C ASN A 576 12.23 -5.94 23.17
N ASP A 577 13.09 -5.52 22.24
CA ASP A 577 14.54 -5.53 22.43
C ASP A 577 15.00 -4.39 23.34
N PHE A 578 14.61 -3.15 23.06
CA PHE A 578 14.94 -2.01 23.94
C PHE A 578 14.24 -2.08 25.30
N LYS A 579 12.99 -2.55 25.36
CA LYS A 579 12.30 -2.81 26.65
C LYS A 579 13.07 -3.80 27.53
N LYS A 580 13.67 -4.84 26.96
CA LYS A 580 14.49 -5.79 27.69
C LYS A 580 15.81 -5.16 28.18
N ILE A 581 16.38 -4.22 27.43
CA ILE A 581 17.55 -3.44 27.86
C ILE A 581 17.18 -2.57 29.06
N LEU A 582 16.06 -1.87 29.02
CA LEU A 582 15.57 -1.02 30.10
C LEU A 582 15.27 -1.79 31.40
N ASN A 583 15.03 -3.10 31.33
CA ASN A 583 14.86 -3.94 32.53
C ASN A 583 16.14 -4.05 33.39
N TRP A 584 17.33 -3.83 32.82
CA TRP A 584 18.59 -3.91 33.53
C TRP A 584 19.41 -2.61 33.46
N TYR A 585 18.99 -1.64 32.66
CA TYR A 585 19.61 -0.32 32.53
C TYR A 585 18.55 0.77 32.48
N THR A 586 18.63 1.70 33.42
CA THR A 586 17.76 2.89 33.43
C THR A 586 18.64 4.12 33.28
N PRO A 587 18.54 4.90 32.19
CA PRO A 587 19.29 6.15 32.05
C PRO A 587 18.97 7.12 33.20
N THR A 588 20.00 7.61 33.89
CA THR A 588 19.86 8.60 34.98
C THR A 588 20.05 10.04 34.50
N ASP A 589 20.66 10.19 33.32
CA ASP A 589 21.03 11.46 32.69
C ASP A 589 20.45 11.60 31.28
N LEU A 590 19.23 11.06 31.08
CA LEU A 590 18.55 11.11 29.78
C LEU A 590 18.21 12.55 29.41
N ASP A 591 18.75 13.02 28.28
CA ASP A 591 18.42 14.30 27.68
C ASP A 591 17.87 14.11 26.26
N CYS A 592 16.60 14.48 26.02
CA CYS A 592 15.91 14.40 24.75
C CYS A 592 15.56 15.81 24.18
N SER A 593 16.35 16.81 24.52
CA SER A 593 16.09 18.21 24.13
C SER A 593 16.61 18.61 22.74
N TYR A 594 17.26 17.71 22.02
CA TYR A 594 17.91 18.00 20.72
C TYR A 594 16.92 18.29 19.60
N GLY A 595 15.68 17.81 19.70
CA GLY A 595 14.62 17.98 18.70
C GLY A 595 14.38 16.75 17.84
N ASP A 596 13.40 16.83 16.94
CA ASP A 596 12.96 15.73 16.08
C ASP A 596 14.05 15.30 15.10
N ILE A 597 14.28 13.97 14.99
CA ILE A 597 15.35 13.41 14.14
C ILE A 597 15.20 13.80 12.67
N GLY A 598 13.98 13.82 12.13
CA GLY A 598 13.74 14.20 10.73
C GLY A 598 14.07 15.68 10.47
N ASP A 599 13.71 16.57 11.41
CA ASP A 599 14.05 18.00 11.31
C ASP A 599 15.56 18.23 11.41
N LEU A 600 16.26 17.46 12.23
CA LEU A 600 17.71 17.54 12.36
C LEU A 600 18.43 17.04 11.10
N ILE A 601 17.94 15.96 10.49
CA ILE A 601 18.45 15.46 9.20
C ILE A 601 18.24 16.53 8.12
N GLU A 602 17.04 17.11 8.01
CA GLU A 602 16.76 18.20 7.06
C GLU A 602 17.74 19.35 7.24
N LYS A 603 17.88 19.84 8.47
CA LYS A 603 18.78 20.96 8.80
C LYS A 603 20.22 20.68 8.40
N TYR A 604 20.72 19.49 8.68
CA TYR A 604 22.08 19.08 8.33
C TYR A 604 22.28 19.00 6.82
N LEU A 605 21.41 18.28 6.12
CA LEU A 605 21.51 18.08 4.67
C LEU A 605 21.39 19.40 3.90
N LYS A 606 20.48 20.29 4.32
CA LYS A 606 20.31 21.63 3.75
C LYS A 606 21.57 22.48 3.89
N ALA A 607 22.29 22.34 5.01
CA ALA A 607 23.55 23.03 5.24
C ALA A 607 24.70 22.50 4.36
N GLN A 608 24.71 21.21 4.04
CA GLN A 608 25.74 20.58 3.20
C GLN A 608 25.57 20.92 1.71
N LYS A 609 24.33 21.16 1.22
CA LYS A 609 23.97 21.40 -0.20
C LYS A 609 24.27 20.22 -1.14
N ILE A 610 25.43 19.59 -1.00
CA ILE A 610 25.84 18.39 -1.76
C ILE A 610 26.34 17.35 -0.77
N VAL A 611 25.81 16.13 -0.86
CA VAL A 611 26.20 14.99 -0.04
C VAL A 611 26.80 13.90 -0.91
N ASP A 612 28.11 13.73 -0.80
CA ASP A 612 28.81 12.63 -1.46
C ASP A 612 28.74 11.38 -0.56
N VAL A 613 27.90 10.44 -0.98
CA VAL A 613 27.61 9.25 -0.18
C VAL A 613 28.79 8.30 -0.01
N ARG A 614 29.79 8.37 -0.91
CA ARG A 614 31.02 7.57 -0.80
C ARG A 614 31.81 7.84 0.48
N LYS A 615 31.54 8.96 1.16
CA LYS A 615 32.13 9.29 2.46
C LYS A 615 31.56 8.48 3.63
N TYR A 616 30.44 7.84 3.43
CA TYR A 616 29.67 7.19 4.50
C TYR A 616 29.78 5.67 4.52
N LYS A 617 30.50 5.09 3.56
CA LYS A 617 30.74 3.66 3.50
C LYS A 617 32.12 3.38 2.91
N ASP A 618 32.89 2.57 3.59
CA ASP A 618 34.14 1.98 3.09
C ASP A 618 33.92 0.48 2.90
N GLU A 619 33.86 0.03 1.66
CA GLU A 619 33.66 -1.39 1.32
C GLU A 619 34.81 -2.29 1.80
N ASN A 620 36.02 -1.73 1.97
CA ASN A 620 37.17 -2.44 2.47
C ASN A 620 37.22 -2.48 4.02
N ASN A 621 36.46 -1.59 4.68
CA ASN A 621 36.45 -1.47 6.14
C ASN A 621 35.03 -1.16 6.67
N PRO A 622 34.07 -2.07 6.48
CA PRO A 622 32.67 -1.83 6.86
C PRO A 622 32.51 -1.71 8.38
N LYS A 623 31.56 -0.85 8.81
CA LYS A 623 31.22 -0.69 10.25
C LYS A 623 30.52 -1.91 10.83
N ILE A 624 29.83 -2.68 9.99
CA ILE A 624 29.18 -3.94 10.37
C ILE A 624 29.69 -5.02 9.42
N GLN A 625 30.28 -6.07 9.98
CA GLN A 625 30.78 -7.21 9.23
C GLN A 625 30.10 -8.48 9.72
N PHE A 626 29.45 -9.20 8.79
CA PHE A 626 28.91 -10.54 9.06
C PHE A 626 29.94 -11.60 8.65
N ILE A 627 30.15 -12.56 9.55
CA ILE A 627 31.01 -13.75 9.32
C ILE A 627 30.11 -14.97 9.49
N ASP A 628 29.89 -15.69 8.38
CA ASP A 628 29.10 -16.94 8.35
C ASP A 628 29.90 -18.14 8.86
#